data_03bf9e0df05deea7bebb30044900b824
#
_entry.id   03bf9e0df05deea7bebb30044900b824
#
_cell.length_a   1.000
_cell.length_b   1.000
_cell.length_c   1.000
_cell.angle_alpha   90.00
_cell.angle_beta   90.00
_cell.angle_gamma   90.00
#
_symmetry.space_group_name_H-M   'P 1'
#
loop_
_entity.id
_entity.type
_entity.pdbx_description
1 polymer ?
#
loop_
_entity_poly.entity_id
_entity_poly.type
_entity_poly.pdbx_seq_one_letter_code
_entity_poly.pdbx_strand_id
1 'polypeptide(L)'
;MQLLEGIKVIDFSKWLPGQYCGMLLGDYGADVVKVEDMSGDSTRRFFPEKEDGMSYWHLMLNRNKRGIALDIRKEEGQEVLRRLLSDADVFLEGFRPGYLARYGLDYESIKKINTRTVYCST
;
A
#
# COMPACT_ATOMS: atom_id res chain seq x y z
N MET A 1 -15.59 -3.91 -18.69
CA MET A 1 -15.46 -4.78 -17.49
C MET A 1 -13.99 -5.16 -17.34
N GLN A 2 -13.41 -4.86 -16.20
CA GLN A 2 -12.04 -5.27 -15.85
C GLN A 2 -12.11 -6.44 -14.87
N LEU A 3 -11.09 -7.32 -14.88
CA LEU A 3 -11.10 -8.57 -14.09
C LEU A 3 -11.27 -8.35 -12.58
N LEU A 4 -10.69 -7.26 -12.06
CA LEU A 4 -10.71 -6.92 -10.63
C LEU A 4 -11.54 -5.67 -10.32
N GLU A 5 -12.47 -5.33 -11.21
CA GLU A 5 -13.38 -4.20 -10.98
C GLU A 5 -14.17 -4.39 -9.66
N GLY A 6 -14.13 -3.37 -8.80
CA GLY A 6 -14.76 -3.40 -7.48
C GLY A 6 -13.89 -3.96 -6.34
N ILE A 7 -12.71 -4.53 -6.65
CA ILE A 7 -11.76 -4.99 -5.63
C ILE A 7 -10.97 -3.79 -5.08
N LYS A 8 -10.95 -3.65 -3.76
CA LYS A 8 -10.26 -2.58 -3.03
C LYS A 8 -8.95 -3.09 -2.45
N VAL A 9 -7.86 -2.45 -2.83
CA VAL A 9 -6.50 -2.81 -2.40
C VAL A 9 -5.86 -1.67 -1.63
N ILE A 10 -5.36 -1.94 -0.44
CA ILE A 10 -4.50 -1.03 0.30
C ILE A 10 -3.07 -1.51 0.14
N ASP A 11 -2.26 -0.70 -0.55
CA ASP A 11 -0.86 -0.98 -0.83
C ASP A 11 0.04 -0.16 0.11
N PHE A 12 0.46 -0.77 1.20
CA PHE A 12 1.45 -0.21 2.14
C PHE A 12 2.81 -0.90 1.98
N SER A 13 3.06 -1.42 0.79
CA SER A 13 4.33 -2.07 0.49
C SER A 13 5.47 -1.06 0.28
N LYS A 14 6.67 -1.53 0.52
CA LYS A 14 7.92 -0.84 0.26
C LYS A 14 8.67 -1.62 -0.83
N TRP A 15 9.52 -0.91 -1.58
CA TRP A 15 10.37 -1.52 -2.61
C TRP A 15 9.62 -2.20 -3.76
N LEU A 16 10.35 -2.98 -4.57
CA LEU A 16 9.84 -3.53 -5.82
C LEU A 16 8.72 -4.57 -5.67
N PRO A 17 8.85 -5.63 -4.83
CA PRO A 17 7.93 -6.77 -4.92
C PRO A 17 6.47 -6.40 -4.66
N GLY A 18 6.20 -5.73 -3.54
CA GLY A 18 4.84 -5.37 -3.17
C GLY A 18 4.27 -4.28 -4.08
N GLN A 19 5.08 -3.28 -4.45
CA GLN A 19 4.62 -2.22 -5.37
C GLN A 19 4.29 -2.78 -6.75
N TYR A 20 5.08 -3.75 -7.24
CA TYR A 20 4.81 -4.44 -8.49
C TYR A 20 3.50 -5.25 -8.42
N CYS A 21 3.29 -5.97 -7.33
CA CYS A 21 2.02 -6.66 -7.07
C CYS A 21 0.83 -5.69 -7.12
N GLY A 22 0.92 -4.58 -6.37
CA GLY A 22 -0.12 -3.55 -6.37
C GLY A 22 -0.35 -2.91 -7.74
N MET A 23 0.71 -2.74 -8.54
CA MET A 23 0.62 -2.26 -9.92
C MET A 23 -0.18 -3.23 -10.80
N LEU A 24 0.13 -4.53 -10.74
CA LEU A 24 -0.60 -5.55 -11.51
C LEU A 24 -2.09 -5.58 -11.12
N LEU A 25 -2.40 -5.52 -9.82
CA LEU A 25 -3.80 -5.46 -9.38
C LEU A 25 -4.52 -4.24 -9.93
N GLY A 26 -3.87 -3.07 -9.94
CA GLY A 26 -4.41 -1.85 -10.54
C GLY A 26 -4.57 -1.95 -12.06
N ASP A 27 -3.61 -2.56 -12.76
CA ASP A 27 -3.70 -2.78 -14.21
C ASP A 27 -4.87 -3.71 -14.59
N TYR A 28 -5.25 -4.63 -13.71
CA TYR A 28 -6.43 -5.49 -13.87
C TYR A 28 -7.73 -4.87 -13.37
N GLY A 29 -7.70 -3.63 -12.91
CA GLY A 29 -8.91 -2.86 -12.60
C GLY A 29 -9.26 -2.75 -11.11
N ALA A 30 -8.42 -3.20 -10.21
CA ALA A 30 -8.62 -2.97 -8.79
C ALA A 30 -8.46 -1.48 -8.43
N ASP A 31 -9.23 -1.01 -7.45
CA ASP A 31 -9.05 0.31 -6.85
C ASP A 31 -7.93 0.25 -5.80
N VAL A 32 -6.74 0.68 -6.19
CA VAL A 32 -5.53 0.60 -5.36
C VAL A 32 -5.23 1.95 -4.71
N VAL A 33 -5.15 1.95 -3.38
CA VAL A 33 -4.68 3.09 -2.58
C VAL A 33 -3.28 2.80 -2.06
N LYS A 34 -2.30 3.54 -2.57
CA LYS A 34 -0.92 3.50 -2.09
C LYS A 34 -0.78 4.34 -0.83
N VAL A 35 -0.38 3.72 0.27
CA VAL A 35 -0.04 4.39 1.53
C VAL A 35 1.46 4.64 1.57
N GLU A 36 1.84 5.88 1.82
CA GLU A 36 3.24 6.31 1.93
C GLU A 36 3.51 6.95 3.29
N ASP A 37 4.78 7.00 3.68
CA ASP A 37 5.20 7.84 4.79
C ASP A 37 5.05 9.32 4.43
N MET A 38 5.03 10.20 5.43
CA MET A 38 4.93 11.67 5.21
C MET A 38 6.05 12.23 4.33
N SER A 39 7.20 11.56 4.27
CA SER A 39 8.32 11.92 3.38
C SER A 39 8.22 11.33 1.97
N GLY A 40 7.16 10.57 1.68
CA GLY A 40 7.00 9.81 0.45
C GLY A 40 7.74 8.48 0.45
N ASP A 41 7.43 7.64 -0.52
CA ASP A 41 8.11 6.36 -0.72
C ASP A 41 9.55 6.57 -1.21
N SER A 42 10.48 5.72 -0.75
CA SER A 42 11.89 5.79 -1.15
C SER A 42 12.12 5.62 -2.65
N THR A 43 11.25 4.89 -3.33
CA THR A 43 11.33 4.70 -4.79
C THR A 43 11.15 5.99 -5.59
N ARG A 44 10.60 7.04 -4.98
CA ARG A 44 10.50 8.38 -5.62
C ARG A 44 11.85 8.98 -5.98
N ARG A 45 12.91 8.58 -5.28
CA ARG A 45 14.27 9.12 -5.41
C ARG A 45 15.26 8.14 -6.03
N PHE A 46 14.77 7.04 -6.63
CA PHE A 46 15.64 6.09 -7.30
C PHE A 46 16.12 6.60 -8.66
N PHE A 47 17.38 6.34 -8.95
CA PHE A 47 17.93 6.53 -10.29
C PHE A 47 17.40 5.42 -11.25
N PRO A 48 17.09 5.73 -12.53
CA PRO A 48 17.18 7.04 -13.15
C PRO A 48 16.01 7.97 -12.81
N GLU A 49 16.31 9.27 -12.71
CA GLU A 49 15.34 10.33 -12.44
C GLU A 49 14.95 11.07 -13.72
N LYS A 50 13.72 11.59 -13.74
CA LYS A 50 13.30 12.59 -14.73
C LYS A 50 13.88 13.97 -14.37
N GLU A 51 13.77 14.93 -15.28
CA GLU A 51 14.20 16.32 -15.07
C GLU A 51 13.55 17.00 -13.86
N ASP A 52 12.35 16.56 -13.46
CA ASP A 52 11.64 17.03 -12.28
C ASP A 52 12.03 16.32 -10.97
N GLY A 53 13.05 15.44 -11.01
CA GLY A 53 13.51 14.68 -9.86
C GLY A 53 12.65 13.47 -9.49
N MET A 54 11.63 13.11 -10.30
CA MET A 54 10.80 11.94 -10.06
C MET A 54 11.44 10.70 -10.69
N SER A 55 11.56 9.63 -9.90
CA SER A 55 12.09 8.34 -10.37
C SER A 55 11.17 7.68 -11.40
N TYR A 56 11.74 7.17 -12.49
CA TYR A 56 11.01 6.33 -13.45
C TYR A 56 10.48 5.04 -12.81
N TRP A 57 11.21 4.46 -11.85
CA TRP A 57 10.76 3.30 -11.08
C TRP A 57 9.47 3.59 -10.33
N HIS A 58 9.40 4.74 -9.68
CA HIS A 58 8.21 5.13 -8.93
C HIS A 58 7.00 5.31 -9.85
N LEU A 59 7.20 5.97 -10.98
CA LEU A 59 6.14 6.18 -11.97
C LEU A 59 5.63 4.87 -12.57
N MET A 60 6.55 3.96 -12.89
CA MET A 60 6.20 2.67 -13.45
C MET A 60 5.41 1.81 -12.46
N LEU A 61 5.90 1.69 -11.21
CA LEU A 61 5.34 0.80 -10.21
C LEU A 61 4.05 1.30 -9.56
N ASN A 62 3.79 2.60 -9.63
CA ASN A 62 2.65 3.20 -8.94
C ASN A 62 1.59 3.81 -9.87
N ARG A 63 1.65 3.45 -11.17
CA ARG A 63 0.56 3.77 -12.10
C ARG A 63 -0.74 3.12 -11.64
N ASN A 64 -1.88 3.74 -11.97
CA ASN A 64 -3.22 3.29 -11.60
C ASN A 64 -3.47 3.19 -10.07
N LYS A 65 -2.65 3.89 -9.26
CA LYS A 65 -2.85 3.95 -7.81
C LYS A 65 -3.22 5.37 -7.40
N ARG A 66 -4.18 5.48 -6.49
CA ARG A 66 -4.39 6.70 -5.70
C ARG A 66 -3.38 6.72 -4.56
N GLY A 67 -3.03 7.88 -4.03
CA GLY A 67 -2.04 8.01 -2.97
C GLY A 67 -2.59 8.69 -1.72
N ILE A 68 -2.11 8.25 -0.55
CA ILE A 68 -2.30 8.92 0.73
C ILE A 68 -1.00 8.85 1.53
N ALA A 69 -0.63 9.94 2.20
CA ALA A 69 0.49 9.95 3.13
C ALA A 69 -0.03 9.88 4.57
N LEU A 70 0.50 8.93 5.36
CA LEU A 70 0.10 8.69 6.74
C LEU A 70 1.33 8.50 7.63
N ASP A 71 1.31 9.08 8.83
CA ASP A 71 2.29 8.78 9.88
C ASP A 71 1.69 7.74 10.84
N ILE A 72 1.97 6.46 10.61
CA ILE A 72 1.47 5.36 11.46
C ILE A 72 2.09 5.32 12.86
N ARG A 73 3.09 6.15 13.15
CA ARG A 73 3.62 6.32 14.52
C ARG A 73 2.66 7.11 15.39
N LYS A 74 1.71 7.82 14.77
CA LYS A 74 0.66 8.57 15.44
C LYS A 74 -0.66 7.79 15.41
N GLU A 75 -1.43 7.89 16.49
CA GLU A 75 -2.72 7.20 16.61
C GLU A 75 -3.69 7.58 15.48
N GLU A 76 -3.71 8.86 15.11
CA GLU A 76 -4.58 9.36 14.04
C GLU A 76 -4.26 8.70 12.68
N GLY A 77 -2.96 8.51 12.38
CA GLY A 77 -2.54 7.82 11.16
C GLY A 77 -2.90 6.35 11.17
N GLN A 78 -2.78 5.68 12.32
CA GLN A 78 -3.21 4.29 12.49
C GLN A 78 -4.72 4.15 12.32
N GLU A 79 -5.49 5.07 12.90
CA GLU A 79 -6.96 5.05 12.80
C GLU A 79 -7.42 5.22 11.35
N VAL A 80 -6.83 6.14 10.59
CA VAL A 80 -7.14 6.29 9.16
C VAL A 80 -6.84 4.99 8.41
N LEU A 81 -5.69 4.37 8.68
CA LEU A 81 -5.33 3.10 8.00
C LEU A 81 -6.27 1.96 8.40
N ARG A 82 -6.67 1.84 9.67
CA ARG A 82 -7.66 0.85 10.12
C ARG A 82 -9.01 1.03 9.41
N ARG A 83 -9.46 2.27 9.23
CA ARG A 83 -10.70 2.56 8.48
C ARG A 83 -10.59 2.14 7.02
N LEU A 84 -9.48 2.41 6.36
CA LEU A 84 -9.25 1.95 5.00
C LEU A 84 -9.27 0.41 4.92
N LEU A 85 -8.65 -0.27 5.89
CA LEU A 85 -8.57 -1.72 5.95
C LEU A 85 -9.89 -2.40 6.32
N SER A 86 -10.80 -1.71 7.01
CA SER A 86 -12.12 -2.28 7.38
C SER A 86 -12.99 -2.64 6.18
N ASP A 87 -12.73 -2.02 5.03
CA ASP A 87 -13.48 -2.25 3.78
C ASP A 87 -12.57 -2.70 2.62
N ALA A 88 -11.32 -3.06 2.90
CA ALA A 88 -10.37 -3.52 1.89
C ALA A 88 -10.48 -5.02 1.65
N ASP A 89 -10.39 -5.43 0.38
CA ASP A 89 -10.32 -6.84 0.00
C ASP A 89 -8.89 -7.38 0.09
N VAL A 90 -7.89 -6.52 -0.16
CA VAL A 90 -6.47 -6.89 -0.12
C VAL A 90 -5.66 -5.84 0.64
N PHE A 91 -4.78 -6.30 1.50
CA PHE A 91 -3.74 -5.49 2.15
C PHE A 91 -2.36 -6.03 1.77
N LEU A 92 -1.58 -5.20 1.09
CA LEU A 92 -0.18 -5.47 0.74
C LEU A 92 0.72 -4.71 1.69
N GLU A 93 1.69 -5.38 2.30
CA GLU A 93 2.71 -4.72 3.11
C GLU A 93 4.11 -5.29 2.81
N GLY A 94 5.14 -4.51 3.08
CA GLY A 94 6.53 -4.88 2.82
C GLY A 94 7.45 -4.43 3.97
N PHE A 95 7.03 -4.69 5.22
CA PHE A 95 7.81 -4.35 6.40
C PHE A 95 8.51 -5.59 6.98
N ARG A 96 9.52 -5.35 7.79
CA ARG A 96 10.18 -6.42 8.53
C ARG A 96 9.18 -7.11 9.46
N PRO A 97 9.26 -8.43 9.63
CA PRO A 97 8.39 -9.16 10.55
C PRO A 97 8.32 -8.51 11.93
N GLY A 98 7.10 -8.37 12.47
CA GLY A 98 6.83 -7.75 13.76
C GLY A 98 6.79 -6.21 13.77
N TYR A 99 7.17 -5.53 12.68
CA TYR A 99 7.14 -4.06 12.66
C TYR A 99 5.69 -3.55 12.78
N LEU A 100 4.79 -4.04 11.96
CA LEU A 100 3.40 -3.60 11.96
C LEU A 100 2.61 -4.03 13.21
N ALA A 101 3.05 -5.10 13.89
CA ALA A 101 2.45 -5.54 15.15
C ALA A 101 2.52 -4.46 16.25
N ARG A 102 3.55 -3.62 16.24
CA ARG A 102 3.71 -2.50 17.18
C ARG A 102 2.58 -1.47 17.09
N TYR A 103 1.91 -1.44 15.95
CA TYR A 103 0.85 -0.48 15.62
C TYR A 103 -0.53 -1.13 15.50
N GLY A 104 -0.62 -2.43 15.82
CA GLY A 104 -1.86 -3.18 15.65
C GLY A 104 -2.31 -3.29 14.19
N LEU A 105 -1.34 -3.43 13.27
CA LEU A 105 -1.54 -3.50 11.82
C LEU A 105 -1.01 -4.83 11.23
N ASP A 106 -0.68 -5.79 12.07
CA ASP A 106 -0.32 -7.15 11.68
C ASP A 106 -1.54 -7.98 11.30
N TYR A 107 -1.31 -9.16 10.75
CA TYR A 107 -2.37 -10.05 10.28
C TYR A 107 -3.44 -10.33 11.36
N GLU A 108 -3.02 -10.68 12.59
CA GLU A 108 -3.94 -11.02 13.67
C GLU A 108 -4.80 -9.82 14.11
N SER A 109 -4.24 -8.62 14.05
CA SER A 109 -4.96 -7.38 14.35
C SER A 109 -5.95 -7.02 13.24
N ILE A 110 -5.53 -7.09 11.99
CA ILE A 110 -6.38 -6.78 10.83
C ILE A 110 -7.51 -7.79 10.68
N LYS A 111 -7.26 -9.07 10.92
CA LYS A 111 -8.27 -10.13 10.91
C LYS A 111 -9.44 -9.86 11.87
N LYS A 112 -9.19 -9.18 12.98
CA LYS A 112 -10.25 -8.78 13.93
C LYS A 112 -11.13 -7.64 13.40
N ILE A 113 -10.58 -6.82 12.51
CA ILE A 113 -11.29 -5.67 11.89
C ILE A 113 -12.04 -6.15 10.64
N ASN A 114 -11.40 -6.97 9.82
CA ASN A 114 -11.96 -7.44 8.56
C ASN A 114 -11.48 -8.88 8.27
N THR A 115 -12.38 -9.84 8.48
CA THR A 115 -12.08 -11.27 8.31
C THR A 115 -11.94 -11.70 6.85
N ARG A 116 -12.33 -10.85 5.89
CA ARG A 116 -12.28 -11.15 4.45
C ARG A 116 -11.00 -10.67 3.78
N THR A 117 -10.25 -9.78 4.43
CA THR A 117 -9.04 -9.21 3.84
C THR A 117 -7.99 -10.27 3.55
N VAL A 118 -7.53 -10.34 2.31
CA VAL A 118 -6.33 -11.08 1.94
C VAL A 118 -5.11 -10.27 2.36
N TYR A 119 -4.40 -10.74 3.36
CA TYR A 119 -3.19 -10.11 3.89
C TYR A 119 -1.96 -10.69 3.18
N CYS A 120 -1.25 -9.86 2.44
CA CYS A 120 -0.05 -10.26 1.68
C CYS A 120 1.17 -9.51 2.21
N SER A 121 2.11 -10.26 2.76
CA SER A 121 3.42 -9.76 3.23
C SER A 121 4.49 -10.12 2.20
N THR A 122 5.32 -9.12 1.78
CA THR A 122 6.31 -9.27 0.71
C THR A 122 7.74 -9.02 1.19
#